data_7bc3fa78a06849523d7ee92acc5ba521
#
_entry.id   7bc3fa78a06849523d7ee92acc5ba521
#
_cell.length_a   1.000
_cell.length_b   1.000
_cell.length_c   1.000
_cell.angle_alpha   90.00
_cell.angle_beta   90.00
_cell.angle_gamma   90.00
#
_symmetry.space_group_name_H-M   'P 1'
#
loop_
_entity.id
_entity.type
_entity.pdbx_description
1 polymer ?
#
loop_
_entity_poly.entity_id
_entity_poly.type
_entity_poly.pdbx_seq_one_letter_code
_entity_poly.pdbx_strand_id
1 'polypeptide(L)'
;MEFRKKNQEQPFTDAQTGEDAANQENSQKTDRKRKKFQAGKAGRAAIGILVALAAVYLIGGSVYTLKENEYAVVTTFGVPSIIGEPGIHVRIPVIQQMARVPKTINGFSIGYDKDTDESVDSESFMITRDYNFVNVDFYAEYRVTDPMKYLYHSEDPVAILKMLTQSYIRDTIGLYDVDSVITTGKNEIQASIKEKIMRRLDVEDIGIQLVNITIQDAEPPTTEVIDAFKNVENAKQGKETSINKANQKRNEDIPAARAKVDETLKNANAQAQERVNEAKGQVARLNELYEEYKKYPLITKQRMFYETMEDILPDMKVIITKSDGSTQTMLPLESFADISVTDASGAAQTGGTTNEKN
;
A
#
# COMPACT_ATOMS: atom_id res chain seq x y z
N MET A 1 53.49 -32.99 -4.52
CA MET A 1 53.59 -33.91 -5.68
C MET A 1 53.53 -32.99 -6.87
N GLU A 2 54.70 -32.57 -7.31
CA GLU A 2 55.53 -33.16 -8.40
C GLU A 2 54.95 -32.83 -9.76
N PHE A 3 55.73 -32.06 -10.39
CA PHE A 3 56.63 -32.20 -11.57
C PHE A 3 55.94 -31.71 -12.85
N ARG A 4 56.53 -30.99 -13.84
CA ARG A 4 57.94 -30.88 -14.24
C ARG A 4 58.08 -29.76 -15.29
N LYS A 5 59.16 -29.05 -15.15
CA LYS A 5 59.87 -28.20 -16.12
C LYS A 5 60.18 -28.93 -17.45
N LYS A 6 60.27 -28.14 -18.55
CA LYS A 6 61.38 -28.36 -19.47
C LYS A 6 61.72 -27.08 -20.24
N ASN A 7 62.89 -26.58 -19.90
CA ASN A 7 63.76 -25.73 -20.68
C ASN A 7 64.36 -26.49 -21.88
N GLN A 8 64.70 -25.77 -22.93
CA GLN A 8 65.94 -25.96 -23.74
C GLN A 8 66.03 -24.69 -24.61
N GLU A 9 66.96 -23.73 -24.38
CA GLU A 9 68.41 -23.69 -24.62
C GLU A 9 68.80 -23.77 -26.09
N GLN A 10 69.51 -22.70 -26.44
CA GLN A 10 70.26 -22.39 -27.66
C GLN A 10 71.32 -23.42 -27.98
N PRO A 11 72.03 -23.29 -29.14
CA PRO A 11 73.27 -22.53 -29.09
C PRO A 11 73.66 -21.74 -30.38
N PHE A 12 74.43 -20.76 -30.10
CA PHE A 12 75.43 -20.00 -30.79
C PHE A 12 76.53 -20.88 -31.49
N THR A 13 76.97 -20.51 -32.70
CA THR A 13 78.33 -20.76 -33.17
C THR A 13 78.76 -19.72 -34.17
N ASP A 14 79.92 -19.20 -33.84
CA ASP A 14 80.75 -18.28 -34.55
C ASP A 14 81.49 -18.86 -35.77
N ALA A 15 82.00 -17.93 -36.51
CA ALA A 15 83.37 -17.81 -37.08
C ALA A 15 83.61 -18.06 -38.58
N GLN A 16 83.88 -16.96 -39.18
CA GLN A 16 85.20 -16.63 -39.82
C GLN A 16 85.51 -17.15 -41.22
N THR A 17 85.93 -16.17 -42.00
CA THR A 17 87.13 -16.02 -42.86
C THR A 17 87.04 -16.51 -44.30
N GLY A 18 87.46 -15.62 -45.16
CA GLY A 18 88.14 -15.96 -46.42
C GLY A 18 87.96 -14.91 -47.55
N GLU A 19 88.92 -14.12 -47.62
CA GLU A 19 89.23 -13.21 -48.73
C GLU A 19 89.36 -13.95 -50.06
N ASP A 20 89.14 -13.21 -51.06
CA ASP A 20 89.95 -13.00 -52.28
C ASP A 20 89.27 -13.19 -53.64
N ALA A 21 89.54 -12.18 -54.39
CA ALA A 21 89.89 -12.05 -55.80
C ALA A 21 88.83 -11.81 -56.84
N ALA A 22 88.78 -10.57 -57.19
CA ALA A 22 89.17 -10.03 -58.47
C ALA A 22 88.34 -10.36 -59.75
N ASN A 23 87.79 -9.30 -60.24
CA ASN A 23 87.87 -8.89 -61.67
C ASN A 23 86.91 -9.56 -62.67
N GLN A 24 86.06 -8.83 -63.16
CA GLN A 24 85.92 -8.35 -64.52
C GLN A 24 84.54 -7.72 -64.83
N GLU A 25 84.63 -6.47 -65.15
CA GLU A 25 83.83 -5.72 -66.12
C GLU A 25 82.74 -6.48 -66.85
N ASN A 26 81.47 -6.01 -66.71
CA ASN A 26 80.79 -5.61 -67.95
C ASN A 26 79.71 -4.56 -67.68
N SER A 27 79.92 -3.45 -68.26
CA SER A 27 79.08 -2.29 -68.43
C SER A 27 77.67 -2.71 -69.00
N GLN A 28 76.64 -2.58 -68.24
CA GLN A 28 75.35 -2.24 -68.83
C GLN A 28 74.64 -1.20 -67.94
N LYS A 29 74.77 0.04 -68.42
CA LYS A 29 73.95 1.17 -68.05
C LYS A 29 72.48 0.84 -68.37
N THR A 30 71.70 0.38 -67.40
CA THR A 30 70.30 0.49 -67.47
C THR A 30 69.87 1.78 -66.81
N ASP A 31 69.62 2.75 -67.64
CA ASP A 31 68.95 4.02 -67.37
C ASP A 31 67.62 3.76 -66.66
N ARG A 32 67.64 3.71 -65.29
CA ARG A 32 66.42 3.85 -64.54
C ARG A 32 65.97 5.29 -64.61
N LYS A 33 65.27 5.64 -65.66
CA LYS A 33 64.43 6.83 -65.73
C LYS A 33 63.58 6.84 -64.46
N ARG A 34 63.92 7.61 -63.45
CA ARG A 34 63.05 8.08 -62.40
C ARG A 34 61.91 8.79 -63.09
N LYS A 35 60.83 8.07 -63.32
CA LYS A 35 59.51 8.66 -63.67
C LYS A 35 59.23 9.62 -62.54
N LYS A 36 59.60 10.91 -62.70
CA LYS A 36 58.98 11.99 -61.99
C LYS A 36 57.49 11.81 -62.18
N PHE A 37 56.79 11.34 -61.13
CA PHE A 37 55.34 11.30 -61.05
C PHE A 37 54.89 12.76 -61.18
N GLN A 38 54.72 13.21 -62.42
CA GLN A 38 54.03 14.44 -62.70
C GLN A 38 52.60 14.17 -62.20
N ALA A 39 52.29 14.71 -61.00
CA ALA A 39 50.94 14.82 -60.51
C ALA A 39 50.19 15.72 -61.52
N GLY A 40 49.83 15.08 -62.64
CA GLY A 40 49.08 15.71 -63.72
C GLY A 40 47.73 16.18 -63.19
N LYS A 41 47.11 17.04 -63.93
CA LYS A 41 45.77 17.62 -63.62
C LYS A 41 44.78 16.60 -63.07
N ALA A 42 44.91 15.30 -63.36
CA ALA A 42 44.13 14.18 -62.81
C ALA A 42 44.39 13.94 -61.31
N GLY A 43 45.64 14.06 -60.81
CA GLY A 43 45.96 13.94 -59.37
C GLY A 43 45.38 15.10 -58.57
N ARG A 44 45.45 16.31 -59.13
CA ARG A 44 44.83 17.49 -58.48
C ARG A 44 43.29 17.39 -58.46
N ALA A 45 42.67 16.84 -59.51
CA ALA A 45 41.24 16.58 -59.58
C ALA A 45 40.86 15.48 -58.56
N ALA A 46 41.61 14.39 -58.44
CA ALA A 46 41.38 13.34 -57.47
C ALA A 46 41.47 13.84 -56.02
N ILE A 47 42.47 14.69 -55.72
CA ILE A 47 42.60 15.35 -54.40
C ILE A 47 41.44 16.31 -54.17
N GLY A 48 41.00 17.08 -55.17
CA GLY A 48 39.81 17.94 -55.07
C GLY A 48 38.51 17.19 -54.78
N ILE A 49 38.31 16.04 -55.43
CA ILE A 49 37.14 15.16 -55.20
C ILE A 49 37.21 14.59 -53.77
N LEU A 50 38.40 14.18 -53.32
CA LEU A 50 38.58 13.63 -51.97
C LEU A 50 38.34 14.69 -50.90
N VAL A 51 38.80 15.93 -51.12
CA VAL A 51 38.51 17.07 -50.23
C VAL A 51 37.04 17.45 -50.24
N ALA A 52 36.38 17.42 -51.41
CA ALA A 52 34.97 17.68 -51.51
C ALA A 52 34.11 16.61 -50.78
N LEU A 53 34.48 15.32 -50.96
CA LEU A 53 33.83 14.22 -50.21
C LEU A 53 34.07 14.34 -48.70
N ALA A 54 35.27 14.70 -48.27
CA ALA A 54 35.56 14.95 -46.86
C ALA A 54 34.78 16.15 -46.34
N ALA A 55 34.61 17.21 -47.12
CA ALA A 55 33.81 18.38 -46.76
C ALA A 55 32.32 18.03 -46.63
N VAL A 56 31.77 17.24 -47.54
CA VAL A 56 30.40 16.75 -47.48
C VAL A 56 30.20 15.85 -46.27
N TYR A 57 31.12 14.96 -45.98
CA TYR A 57 31.10 14.12 -44.79
C TYR A 57 31.14 14.96 -43.49
N LEU A 58 32.00 15.98 -43.41
CA LEU A 58 32.07 16.89 -42.28
C LEU A 58 30.78 17.69 -42.09
N ILE A 59 30.22 18.22 -43.17
CA ILE A 59 28.95 18.98 -43.12
C ILE A 59 27.81 18.11 -42.73
N GLY A 60 27.68 16.89 -43.30
CA GLY A 60 26.63 15.94 -42.96
C GLY A 60 26.65 15.45 -41.49
N GLY A 61 27.85 15.31 -40.92
CA GLY A 61 28.06 14.93 -39.53
C GLY A 61 28.04 16.09 -38.53
N SER A 62 27.94 17.34 -39.00
CA SER A 62 28.04 18.52 -38.14
C SER A 62 26.70 18.88 -37.45
N VAL A 63 25.58 18.49 -38.02
CA VAL A 63 24.26 18.88 -37.49
C VAL A 63 23.72 17.79 -36.60
N TYR A 64 23.29 18.16 -35.39
CA TYR A 64 22.58 17.27 -34.50
C TYR A 64 21.36 17.98 -33.88
N THR A 65 20.37 17.20 -33.49
CA THR A 65 19.19 17.68 -32.80
C THR A 65 19.26 17.28 -31.33
N LEU A 66 18.99 18.23 -30.44
CA LEU A 66 18.85 18.01 -28.99
C LEU A 66 17.38 18.05 -28.60
N LYS A 67 16.93 17.00 -27.94
CA LYS A 67 15.56 16.93 -27.39
C LYS A 67 15.48 17.76 -26.11
N GLU A 68 14.27 18.18 -25.75
CA GLU A 68 14.01 18.94 -24.51
C GLU A 68 14.38 18.18 -23.24
N ASN A 69 14.31 16.87 -23.27
CA ASN A 69 14.60 15.97 -22.15
C ASN A 69 16.05 15.48 -22.08
N GLU A 70 16.98 16.11 -22.82
CA GLU A 70 18.39 15.75 -22.85
C GLU A 70 19.28 16.98 -22.66
N TYR A 71 20.44 16.77 -22.05
CA TYR A 71 21.58 17.67 -22.11
C TYR A 71 22.56 17.15 -23.16
N ALA A 72 23.20 18.05 -23.91
CA ALA A 72 24.35 17.70 -24.70
C ALA A 72 25.61 18.29 -24.03
N VAL A 73 26.55 17.44 -23.70
CA VAL A 73 27.91 17.87 -23.27
C VAL A 73 28.81 17.74 -24.45
N VAL A 74 29.28 18.88 -24.97
CA VAL A 74 30.19 18.96 -26.12
C VAL A 74 31.60 19.28 -25.63
N THR A 75 32.50 18.37 -25.87
CA THR A 75 33.93 18.51 -25.50
C THR A 75 34.74 18.98 -26.69
N THR A 76 35.32 20.16 -26.60
CA THR A 76 36.16 20.76 -27.64
C THR A 76 37.60 20.74 -27.16
N PHE A 77 38.48 19.98 -27.82
CA PHE A 77 39.89 19.82 -27.41
C PHE A 77 40.08 19.46 -25.93
N GLY A 78 39.19 18.66 -25.36
CA GLY A 78 39.25 18.27 -23.95
C GLY A 78 38.50 19.21 -22.98
N VAL A 79 38.03 20.37 -23.42
CA VAL A 79 37.28 21.30 -22.58
C VAL A 79 35.75 21.03 -22.79
N PRO A 80 35.04 20.57 -21.77
CA PRO A 80 33.59 20.30 -21.87
C PRO A 80 32.76 21.59 -21.75
N SER A 81 31.69 21.65 -22.52
CA SER A 81 30.64 22.69 -22.43
C SER A 81 29.27 22.07 -22.45
N ILE A 82 28.33 22.63 -21.67
CA ILE A 82 26.94 22.13 -21.53
C ILE A 82 26.04 22.93 -22.46
N ILE A 83 25.26 22.21 -23.26
CA ILE A 83 24.18 22.76 -24.09
C ILE A 83 22.88 22.16 -23.56
N GLY A 84 22.02 23.01 -22.99
CA GLY A 84 20.74 22.60 -22.40
C GLY A 84 19.52 23.03 -23.19
N GLU A 85 19.71 23.85 -24.23
CA GLU A 85 18.61 24.38 -25.06
C GLU A 85 18.22 23.35 -26.12
N PRO A 86 16.94 22.98 -26.25
CA PRO A 86 16.49 22.08 -27.29
C PRO A 86 16.56 22.75 -28.66
N GLY A 87 16.79 21.95 -29.69
CA GLY A 87 16.86 22.48 -31.05
C GLY A 87 17.93 21.85 -31.91
N ILE A 88 18.25 22.56 -33.01
CA ILE A 88 19.28 22.15 -33.94
C ILE A 88 20.59 22.85 -33.57
N HIS A 89 21.61 22.06 -33.33
CA HIS A 89 22.95 22.54 -32.99
C HIS A 89 23.98 22.01 -34.00
N VAL A 90 25.09 22.72 -34.08
CA VAL A 90 26.18 22.37 -34.98
C VAL A 90 27.42 21.97 -34.17
N ARG A 91 28.04 20.87 -34.54
CA ARG A 91 29.32 20.41 -33.98
C ARG A 91 30.32 20.15 -35.10
N ILE A 92 31.62 20.23 -34.79
CA ILE A 92 32.69 19.85 -35.70
C ILE A 92 33.10 18.41 -35.42
N PRO A 93 32.74 17.41 -36.28
CA PRO A 93 32.80 15.98 -35.95
C PRO A 93 34.20 15.45 -35.57
N VAL A 94 35.27 16.08 -36.06
CA VAL A 94 36.63 15.62 -35.82
C VAL A 94 37.22 16.21 -34.54
N ILE A 95 36.76 17.39 -34.12
CA ILE A 95 37.32 18.16 -33.01
C ILE A 95 36.46 18.05 -31.78
N GLN A 96 35.15 17.93 -31.97
CA GLN A 96 34.17 17.93 -30.90
C GLN A 96 33.58 16.54 -30.68
N GLN A 97 33.70 16.06 -29.47
CA GLN A 97 32.97 14.88 -29.00
C GLN A 97 31.69 15.32 -28.27
N MET A 98 30.62 14.57 -28.43
CA MET A 98 29.32 14.89 -27.82
C MET A 98 28.81 13.66 -27.04
N ALA A 99 28.49 13.88 -25.80
CA ALA A 99 27.71 12.92 -24.97
C ALA A 99 26.34 13.48 -24.68
N ARG A 100 25.33 12.62 -24.69
CA ARG A 100 23.95 12.98 -24.29
C ARG A 100 23.68 12.47 -22.90
N VAL A 101 23.07 13.30 -22.08
CA VAL A 101 22.71 12.98 -20.70
C VAL A 101 21.20 13.26 -20.52
N PRO A 102 20.42 12.30 -20.02
CA PRO A 102 18.99 12.52 -19.83
C PRO A 102 18.73 13.53 -18.72
N LYS A 103 17.77 14.44 -18.93
CA LYS A 103 17.20 15.32 -17.91
C LYS A 103 16.10 14.64 -17.11
N THR A 104 15.52 13.57 -17.66
CA THR A 104 14.40 12.85 -17.09
C THR A 104 14.80 12.13 -15.80
N ILE A 105 13.79 11.87 -14.98
CA ILE A 105 13.93 10.99 -13.83
C ILE A 105 14.14 9.57 -14.38
N ASN A 106 15.21 8.94 -13.95
CA ASN A 106 15.53 7.54 -14.22
C ASN A 106 15.49 6.78 -12.91
N GLY A 107 15.33 5.48 -12.96
CA GLY A 107 15.32 4.66 -11.76
C GLY A 107 15.97 3.30 -12.00
N PHE A 108 16.35 2.68 -10.90
CA PHE A 108 16.86 1.33 -10.85
C PHE A 108 16.27 0.55 -9.69
N SER A 109 16.18 -0.76 -9.88
CA SER A 109 15.75 -1.71 -8.87
C SER A 109 16.92 -2.17 -8.00
N ILE A 110 16.61 -2.50 -6.75
CA ILE A 110 17.50 -3.17 -5.80
C ILE A 110 16.70 -4.27 -5.17
N GLY A 111 17.19 -5.50 -5.23
CA GLY A 111 16.53 -6.68 -4.69
C GLY A 111 15.77 -7.49 -5.73
N TYR A 112 15.44 -6.90 -6.87
CA TYR A 112 14.74 -7.58 -7.96
C TYR A 112 15.23 -7.10 -9.32
N ASP A 113 15.09 -7.95 -10.33
CA ASP A 113 15.33 -7.60 -11.72
C ASP A 113 14.03 -7.07 -12.32
N LYS A 114 14.07 -5.84 -12.86
CA LYS A 114 12.89 -5.16 -13.42
C LYS A 114 12.33 -5.86 -14.67
N ASP A 115 13.17 -6.57 -15.42
CA ASP A 115 12.77 -7.19 -16.70
C ASP A 115 12.16 -8.58 -16.49
N THR A 116 12.61 -9.32 -15.49
CA THR A 116 12.16 -10.69 -15.19
C THR A 116 11.22 -10.77 -13.97
N ASP A 117 11.16 -9.72 -13.17
CA ASP A 117 10.44 -9.66 -11.88
C ASP A 117 10.91 -10.75 -10.89
N GLU A 118 12.13 -11.25 -11.09
CA GLU A 118 12.75 -12.23 -10.21
C GLU A 118 13.52 -11.56 -9.09
N SER A 119 13.43 -12.11 -7.89
CA SER A 119 14.18 -11.63 -6.72
C SER A 119 15.68 -11.91 -6.89
N VAL A 120 16.48 -10.93 -6.57
CA VAL A 120 17.95 -11.03 -6.53
C VAL A 120 18.37 -11.15 -5.06
N ASP A 121 18.44 -12.38 -4.54
CA ASP A 121 18.72 -12.67 -3.12
C ASP A 121 19.95 -11.95 -2.56
N SER A 122 20.98 -11.78 -3.38
CA SER A 122 22.21 -11.07 -2.95
C SER A 122 22.00 -9.60 -2.62
N GLU A 123 20.95 -8.98 -3.18
CA GLU A 123 20.57 -7.57 -2.96
C GLU A 123 19.41 -7.44 -1.98
N SER A 124 18.40 -8.33 -2.05
CA SER A 124 17.15 -8.27 -1.27
C SER A 124 17.29 -8.81 0.15
N PHE A 125 18.15 -9.80 0.36
CA PHE A 125 18.26 -10.50 1.63
C PHE A 125 19.01 -9.68 2.68
N MET A 126 18.33 -9.38 3.80
CA MET A 126 18.85 -8.51 4.85
C MET A 126 18.53 -9.05 6.24
N ILE A 127 19.26 -8.52 7.25
CA ILE A 127 19.07 -8.87 8.66
C ILE A 127 18.56 -7.64 9.38
N THR A 128 17.50 -7.80 10.14
CA THR A 128 16.89 -6.78 10.99
C THR A 128 17.55 -6.70 12.37
N ARG A 129 17.22 -5.67 13.16
CA ARG A 129 17.78 -5.46 14.53
C ARG A 129 17.50 -6.64 15.46
N ASP A 130 16.38 -7.30 15.29
CA ASP A 130 15.94 -8.46 16.09
C ASP A 130 16.44 -9.80 15.54
N TYR A 131 17.47 -9.75 14.66
CA TYR A 131 18.13 -10.92 14.05
C TYR A 131 17.21 -11.79 13.19
N ASN A 132 16.14 -11.24 12.67
CA ASN A 132 15.31 -11.91 11.67
C ASN A 132 15.81 -11.61 10.25
N PHE A 133 15.57 -12.56 9.37
CA PHE A 133 15.82 -12.37 7.94
C PHE A 133 14.59 -11.81 7.24
N VAL A 134 14.83 -10.92 6.30
CA VAL A 134 13.78 -10.30 5.49
C VAL A 134 14.29 -10.07 4.07
N ASN A 135 13.44 -10.31 3.08
CA ASN A 135 13.65 -9.88 1.70
C ASN A 135 12.97 -8.53 1.54
N VAL A 136 13.72 -7.54 1.10
CA VAL A 136 13.19 -6.19 0.87
C VAL A 136 13.63 -5.68 -0.48
N ASP A 137 12.67 -5.34 -1.30
CA ASP A 137 12.85 -4.82 -2.63
C ASP A 137 12.62 -3.31 -2.67
N PHE A 138 13.53 -2.62 -3.33
CA PHE A 138 13.52 -1.17 -3.43
C PHE A 138 13.54 -0.72 -4.88
N TYR A 139 12.90 0.42 -5.11
CA TYR A 139 13.03 1.18 -6.35
C TYR A 139 13.55 2.58 -6.03
N ALA A 140 14.69 2.94 -6.61
CA ALA A 140 15.31 4.24 -6.42
C ALA A 140 15.21 5.07 -7.70
N GLU A 141 14.78 6.32 -7.55
CA GLU A 141 14.63 7.28 -8.64
C GLU A 141 15.65 8.40 -8.47
N TYR A 142 16.32 8.71 -9.55
CA TYR A 142 17.34 9.77 -9.58
C TYR A 142 17.19 10.63 -10.83
N ARG A 143 17.77 11.82 -10.76
CA ARG A 143 17.94 12.71 -11.93
C ARG A 143 19.36 13.25 -11.97
N VAL A 144 19.82 13.57 -13.16
CA VAL A 144 21.09 14.26 -13.36
C VAL A 144 20.86 15.75 -13.18
N THR A 145 21.57 16.35 -12.21
CA THR A 145 21.56 17.80 -11.93
C THR A 145 22.70 18.53 -12.60
N ASP A 146 23.88 17.91 -12.64
CA ASP A 146 25.04 18.46 -13.30
C ASP A 146 25.61 17.44 -14.29
N PRO A 147 25.34 17.59 -15.60
CA PRO A 147 25.79 16.64 -16.62
C PRO A 147 27.30 16.62 -16.80
N MET A 148 28.02 17.66 -16.38
CA MET A 148 29.48 17.69 -16.46
C MET A 148 30.06 16.77 -15.38
N LYS A 149 29.63 16.91 -14.14
CA LYS A 149 30.05 16.04 -13.05
C LYS A 149 29.64 14.58 -13.29
N TYR A 150 28.45 14.38 -13.82
CA TYR A 150 27.95 13.06 -14.20
C TYR A 150 28.86 12.31 -15.18
N LEU A 151 29.42 13.00 -16.17
CA LEU A 151 30.24 12.38 -17.20
C LEU A 151 31.74 12.30 -16.86
N TYR A 152 32.26 13.22 -16.03
CA TYR A 152 33.70 13.37 -15.85
C TYR A 152 34.22 13.22 -14.43
N HIS A 153 33.33 13.20 -13.43
CA HIS A 153 33.72 13.05 -12.02
C HIS A 153 33.92 11.59 -11.63
N SER A 154 33.18 10.68 -12.25
CA SER A 154 33.33 9.24 -12.03
C SER A 154 33.10 8.47 -13.34
N GLU A 155 33.57 7.23 -13.39
CA GLU A 155 33.42 6.37 -14.54
C GLU A 155 31.95 5.89 -14.68
N ASP A 156 31.31 5.50 -13.57
CA ASP A 156 29.91 5.09 -13.54
C ASP A 156 29.21 5.64 -12.28
N PRO A 157 28.63 6.86 -12.38
CA PRO A 157 27.96 7.48 -11.26
C PRO A 157 26.68 6.75 -10.83
N VAL A 158 26.04 6.00 -11.73
CA VAL A 158 24.84 5.21 -11.41
C VAL A 158 25.19 3.98 -10.58
N ALA A 159 26.28 3.30 -10.92
CA ALA A 159 26.77 2.18 -10.12
C ALA A 159 27.21 2.63 -8.72
N ILE A 160 27.85 3.81 -8.61
CA ILE A 160 28.19 4.39 -7.30
C ILE A 160 26.92 4.67 -6.49
N LEU A 161 25.91 5.30 -7.11
CA LEU A 161 24.63 5.55 -6.46
C LEU A 161 23.96 4.25 -6.01
N LYS A 162 23.96 3.21 -6.85
CA LYS A 162 23.39 1.89 -6.51
C LYS A 162 24.11 1.28 -5.30
N MET A 163 25.45 1.28 -5.29
CA MET A 163 26.24 0.75 -4.17
C MET A 163 26.01 1.52 -2.86
N LEU A 164 25.98 2.85 -2.92
CA LEU A 164 25.67 3.69 -1.77
C LEU A 164 24.26 3.40 -1.24
N THR A 165 23.29 3.29 -2.16
CA THR A 165 21.90 3.00 -1.80
C THR A 165 21.78 1.64 -1.12
N GLN A 166 22.37 0.59 -1.66
CA GLN A 166 22.40 -0.74 -1.04
C GLN A 166 23.05 -0.72 0.36
N SER A 167 24.15 0.03 0.51
CA SER A 167 24.82 0.15 1.81
C SER A 167 23.93 0.81 2.86
N TYR A 168 23.32 1.95 2.53
CA TYR A 168 22.44 2.67 3.45
C TYR A 168 21.10 1.97 3.72
N ILE A 169 20.59 1.19 2.75
CA ILE A 169 19.44 0.33 2.96
C ILE A 169 19.77 -0.70 4.06
N ARG A 170 20.84 -1.47 3.89
CA ARG A 170 21.25 -2.49 4.87
C ARG A 170 21.55 -1.90 6.24
N ASP A 171 22.27 -0.77 6.29
CA ASP A 171 22.55 -0.06 7.54
C ASP A 171 21.26 0.40 8.24
N THR A 172 20.28 0.85 7.48
CA THR A 172 19.04 1.35 8.06
C THR A 172 18.10 0.21 8.46
N ILE A 173 17.91 -0.80 7.62
CA ILE A 173 17.08 -1.99 7.94
C ILE A 173 17.60 -2.68 9.21
N GLY A 174 18.92 -2.76 9.40
CA GLY A 174 19.53 -3.31 10.61
C GLY A 174 19.25 -2.54 11.91
N LEU A 175 18.64 -1.37 11.84
CA LEU A 175 18.23 -0.58 13.01
C LEU A 175 16.76 -0.79 13.42
N TYR A 176 15.96 -1.43 12.58
CA TYR A 176 14.53 -1.64 12.78
C TYR A 176 14.20 -3.12 13.00
N ASP A 177 13.13 -3.37 13.74
CA ASP A 177 12.60 -4.73 13.93
C ASP A 177 11.84 -5.19 12.68
N VAL A 178 11.78 -6.50 12.44
CA VAL A 178 11.14 -7.09 11.27
C VAL A 178 9.69 -6.64 11.10
N ASP A 179 8.93 -6.54 12.19
CA ASP A 179 7.53 -6.09 12.17
C ASP A 179 7.41 -4.65 11.62
N SER A 180 8.33 -3.76 12.01
CA SER A 180 8.39 -2.39 11.49
C SER A 180 8.75 -2.33 10.01
N VAL A 181 9.67 -3.18 9.55
CA VAL A 181 10.09 -3.25 8.14
C VAL A 181 8.95 -3.73 7.25
N ILE A 182 8.22 -4.76 7.68
CA ILE A 182 7.15 -5.39 6.89
C ILE A 182 5.87 -4.54 6.90
N THR A 183 5.54 -3.88 8.03
CA THR A 183 4.23 -3.26 8.23
C THR A 183 4.27 -1.73 8.30
N THR A 184 4.44 -1.18 9.49
CA THR A 184 4.15 0.24 9.80
C THR A 184 5.32 1.19 9.61
N GLY A 185 6.56 0.69 9.61
CA GLY A 185 7.77 1.50 9.58
C GLY A 185 8.25 1.91 8.18
N LYS A 186 7.62 1.42 7.12
CA LYS A 186 8.10 1.62 5.73
C LYS A 186 8.38 3.09 5.40
N ASN A 187 7.48 3.99 5.73
CA ASN A 187 7.63 5.42 5.43
C ASN A 187 8.80 6.07 6.18
N GLU A 188 8.98 5.73 7.45
CA GLU A 188 10.07 6.24 8.28
C GLU A 188 11.43 5.71 7.78
N ILE A 189 11.50 4.42 7.45
CA ILE A 189 12.67 3.77 6.90
C ILE A 189 13.07 4.42 5.57
N GLN A 190 12.11 4.60 4.65
CA GLN A 190 12.36 5.28 3.37
C GLN A 190 12.89 6.71 3.56
N ALA A 191 12.29 7.48 4.47
CA ALA A 191 12.72 8.85 4.76
C ALA A 191 14.16 8.87 5.34
N SER A 192 14.47 7.97 6.27
CA SER A 192 15.82 7.85 6.86
C SER A 192 16.87 7.46 5.83
N ILE A 193 16.57 6.48 4.97
CA ILE A 193 17.47 6.06 3.88
C ILE A 193 17.69 7.21 2.92
N LYS A 194 16.63 7.87 2.47
CA LYS A 194 16.70 9.01 1.56
C LYS A 194 17.60 10.12 2.10
N GLU A 195 17.41 10.49 3.35
CA GLU A 195 18.20 11.54 4.00
C GLU A 195 19.68 11.17 4.08
N LYS A 196 20.01 9.93 4.47
CA LYS A 196 21.39 9.44 4.52
C LYS A 196 22.06 9.48 3.14
N ILE A 197 21.36 9.01 2.11
CA ILE A 197 21.86 8.99 0.72
C ILE A 197 22.05 10.42 0.22
N MET A 198 21.09 11.32 0.41
CA MET A 198 21.21 12.71 -0.05
C MET A 198 22.41 13.40 0.58
N ARG A 199 22.61 13.27 1.89
CA ARG A 199 23.79 13.82 2.57
C ARG A 199 25.10 13.27 2.02
N ARG A 200 25.13 12.00 1.64
CA ARG A 200 26.32 11.39 1.05
C ARG A 200 26.57 11.87 -0.37
N LEU A 201 25.52 11.98 -1.18
CA LEU A 201 25.62 12.48 -2.56
C LEU A 201 26.13 13.92 -2.63
N ASP A 202 25.76 14.76 -1.64
CA ASP A 202 26.26 16.13 -1.54
C ASP A 202 27.79 16.17 -1.30
N VAL A 203 28.35 15.15 -0.63
CA VAL A 203 29.80 15.02 -0.39
C VAL A 203 30.51 14.43 -1.61
N GLU A 204 29.95 13.42 -2.23
CA GLU A 204 30.55 12.75 -3.41
C GLU A 204 30.48 13.63 -4.66
N ASP A 205 29.52 14.51 -4.75
CA ASP A 205 29.36 15.52 -5.81
C ASP A 205 29.46 14.94 -7.25
N ILE A 206 28.78 13.80 -7.47
CA ILE A 206 28.80 13.05 -8.74
C ILE A 206 27.79 13.55 -9.78
N GLY A 207 27.15 14.67 -9.54
CA GLY A 207 26.21 15.31 -10.48
C GLY A 207 24.84 14.63 -10.56
N ILE A 208 24.52 13.72 -9.61
CA ILE A 208 23.23 13.03 -9.49
C ILE A 208 22.54 13.46 -8.20
N GLN A 209 21.22 13.58 -8.27
CA GLN A 209 20.36 13.79 -7.12
C GLN A 209 19.35 12.66 -7.00
N LEU A 210 19.22 12.09 -5.80
CA LEU A 210 18.14 11.13 -5.50
C LEU A 210 16.82 11.88 -5.41
N VAL A 211 15.83 11.46 -6.20
CA VAL A 211 14.48 12.02 -6.21
C VAL A 211 13.63 11.31 -5.18
N ASN A 212 13.58 9.99 -5.27
CA ASN A 212 12.77 9.17 -4.38
C ASN A 212 13.40 7.80 -4.17
N ILE A 213 13.03 7.15 -3.06
CA ILE A 213 13.29 5.74 -2.80
C ILE A 213 12.04 5.13 -2.19
N THR A 214 11.61 4.00 -2.72
CA THR A 214 10.37 3.34 -2.33
C THR A 214 10.65 1.87 -2.05
N ILE A 215 10.11 1.36 -0.94
CA ILE A 215 10.03 -0.06 -0.68
C ILE A 215 8.90 -0.62 -1.54
N GLN A 216 9.23 -1.50 -2.48
CA GLN A 216 8.25 -2.15 -3.36
C GLN A 216 7.62 -3.31 -2.63
N ASP A 217 8.46 -4.19 -2.09
CA ASP A 217 8.02 -5.32 -1.30
C ASP A 217 8.92 -5.54 -0.09
N ALA A 218 8.36 -6.13 0.96
CA ALA A 218 9.08 -6.51 2.16
C ALA A 218 8.39 -7.73 2.75
N GLU A 219 9.04 -8.88 2.62
CA GLU A 219 8.51 -10.18 3.00
C GLU A 219 9.52 -11.00 3.81
N PRO A 220 9.08 -11.90 4.69
CA PRO A 220 9.95 -12.93 5.24
C PRO A 220 10.47 -13.85 4.13
N PRO A 221 11.67 -14.45 4.31
CA PRO A 221 12.35 -15.18 3.23
C PRO A 221 11.73 -16.52 2.85
N THR A 222 10.85 -17.10 3.67
CA THR A 222 10.21 -18.39 3.40
C THR A 222 8.71 -18.34 3.57
N THR A 223 8.00 -19.15 2.78
CA THR A 223 6.52 -19.21 2.79
C THR A 223 5.97 -19.66 4.15
N GLU A 224 6.66 -20.56 4.86
CA GLU A 224 6.25 -21.01 6.18
C GLU A 224 6.29 -19.86 7.20
N VAL A 225 7.31 -18.99 7.11
CA VAL A 225 7.42 -17.81 7.98
C VAL A 225 6.37 -16.76 7.59
N ILE A 226 6.12 -16.55 6.30
CA ILE A 226 5.04 -15.68 5.81
C ILE A 226 3.69 -16.12 6.39
N ASP A 227 3.38 -17.41 6.33
CA ASP A 227 2.13 -17.94 6.86
C ASP A 227 2.04 -17.82 8.39
N ALA A 228 3.15 -18.01 9.09
CA ALA A 228 3.20 -17.78 10.54
C ALA A 228 2.92 -16.30 10.90
N PHE A 229 3.53 -15.36 10.19
CA PHE A 229 3.27 -13.92 10.36
C PHE A 229 1.82 -13.54 10.06
N LYS A 230 1.25 -14.06 8.95
CA LYS A 230 -0.18 -13.87 8.62
C LYS A 230 -1.10 -14.39 9.72
N ASN A 231 -0.78 -15.55 10.29
CA ASN A 231 -1.57 -16.13 11.39
C ASN A 231 -1.52 -15.25 12.65
N VAL A 232 -0.34 -14.71 13.01
CA VAL A 232 -0.19 -13.77 14.12
C VAL A 232 -0.98 -12.49 13.89
N GLU A 233 -0.89 -11.92 12.68
CA GLU A 233 -1.62 -10.71 12.32
C GLU A 233 -3.12 -10.93 12.33
N ASN A 234 -3.60 -12.03 11.78
CA ASN A 234 -5.01 -12.44 11.84
C ASN A 234 -5.50 -12.61 13.30
N ALA A 235 -4.66 -13.17 14.18
CA ALA A 235 -4.97 -13.32 15.59
C ALA A 235 -5.03 -11.96 16.31
N LYS A 236 -4.11 -11.02 16.01
CA LYS A 236 -4.13 -9.64 16.53
C LYS A 236 -5.42 -8.92 16.09
N GLN A 237 -5.76 -8.96 14.81
CA GLN A 237 -6.97 -8.37 14.26
C GLN A 237 -8.25 -9.02 14.84
N GLY A 238 -8.25 -10.34 15.01
CA GLY A 238 -9.32 -11.08 15.67
C GLY A 238 -9.52 -10.63 17.11
N LYS A 239 -8.45 -10.44 17.87
CA LYS A 239 -8.48 -9.89 19.24
C LYS A 239 -9.08 -8.48 19.27
N GLU A 240 -8.59 -7.57 18.41
CA GLU A 240 -9.09 -6.20 18.35
C GLU A 240 -10.57 -6.15 17.94
N THR A 241 -10.95 -6.94 16.95
CA THR A 241 -12.36 -7.08 16.53
C THR A 241 -13.24 -7.57 17.68
N SER A 242 -12.78 -8.54 18.46
CA SER A 242 -13.52 -9.06 19.62
C SER A 242 -13.66 -8.01 20.72
N ILE A 243 -12.59 -7.25 21.01
CA ILE A 243 -12.63 -6.14 21.97
C ILE A 243 -13.58 -5.04 21.49
N ASN A 244 -13.52 -4.67 20.24
CA ASN A 244 -14.39 -3.63 19.66
C ASN A 244 -15.87 -4.06 19.69
N LYS A 245 -16.18 -5.31 19.32
CA LYS A 245 -17.53 -5.88 19.43
C LYS A 245 -18.02 -5.91 20.87
N ALA A 246 -17.17 -6.30 21.83
CA ALA A 246 -17.51 -6.28 23.25
C ALA A 246 -17.80 -4.87 23.77
N ASN A 247 -16.98 -3.89 23.38
CA ASN A 247 -17.20 -2.49 23.71
C ASN A 247 -18.46 -1.92 23.07
N GLN A 248 -18.72 -2.24 21.80
CA GLN A 248 -19.95 -1.86 21.12
C GLN A 248 -21.16 -2.41 21.85
N LYS A 249 -21.18 -3.71 22.15
CA LYS A 249 -22.27 -4.36 22.87
C LYS A 249 -22.47 -3.74 24.27
N ARG A 250 -21.38 -3.50 25.02
CA ARG A 250 -21.45 -2.81 26.29
C ARG A 250 -22.08 -1.42 26.18
N ASN A 251 -21.71 -0.66 25.15
CA ASN A 251 -22.21 0.70 24.94
C ASN A 251 -23.67 0.70 24.46
N GLU A 252 -24.18 -0.39 23.91
CA GLU A 252 -25.57 -0.60 23.52
C GLU A 252 -26.40 -1.10 24.71
N ASP A 253 -25.96 -2.17 25.38
CA ASP A 253 -26.72 -2.85 26.45
C ASP A 253 -26.88 -1.99 27.70
N ILE A 254 -25.84 -1.25 28.12
CA ILE A 254 -25.91 -0.44 29.35
C ILE A 254 -26.94 0.69 29.26
N PRO A 255 -26.97 1.52 28.19
CA PRO A 255 -28.01 2.54 28.05
C PRO A 255 -29.42 1.93 27.88
N ALA A 256 -29.54 0.81 27.14
CA ALA A 256 -30.83 0.12 26.97
C ALA A 256 -31.36 -0.41 28.33
N ALA A 257 -30.50 -1.00 29.14
CA ALA A 257 -30.87 -1.44 30.49
C ALA A 257 -31.27 -0.27 31.39
N ARG A 258 -30.55 0.85 31.34
CA ARG A 258 -30.91 2.07 32.10
C ARG A 258 -32.24 2.63 31.63
N ALA A 259 -32.48 2.70 30.33
CA ALA A 259 -33.76 3.16 29.77
C ALA A 259 -34.93 2.26 30.25
N LYS A 260 -34.71 0.95 30.28
CA LYS A 260 -35.70 -0.01 30.78
C LYS A 260 -36.00 0.15 32.27
N VAL A 261 -34.99 0.40 33.08
CA VAL A 261 -35.15 0.72 34.51
C VAL A 261 -35.95 2.02 34.69
N ASP A 262 -35.62 3.07 33.97
CA ASP A 262 -36.30 4.36 33.99
C ASP A 262 -37.76 4.22 33.57
N GLU A 263 -38.03 3.49 32.50
CA GLU A 263 -39.36 3.18 32.02
C GLU A 263 -40.18 2.46 33.12
N THR A 264 -39.59 1.42 33.72
CA THR A 264 -40.28 0.64 34.76
C THR A 264 -40.58 1.50 35.98
N LEU A 265 -39.65 2.34 36.44
CA LEU A 265 -39.88 3.24 37.56
C LEU A 265 -40.91 4.31 37.25
N LYS A 266 -40.88 4.91 36.08
CA LYS A 266 -41.89 5.90 35.66
C LYS A 266 -43.28 5.28 35.55
N ASN A 267 -43.39 4.10 34.97
CA ASN A 267 -44.68 3.37 34.88
C ASN A 267 -45.20 3.01 36.27
N ALA A 268 -44.34 2.53 37.17
CA ALA A 268 -44.77 2.22 38.55
C ALA A 268 -45.24 3.47 39.30
N ASN A 269 -44.51 4.60 39.16
CA ASN A 269 -44.91 5.87 39.76
C ASN A 269 -46.22 6.42 39.15
N ALA A 270 -46.39 6.30 37.83
CA ALA A 270 -47.64 6.69 37.16
C ALA A 270 -48.85 5.87 37.67
N GLN A 271 -48.69 4.55 37.76
CA GLN A 271 -49.73 3.67 38.30
C GLN A 271 -50.03 3.97 39.77
N ALA A 272 -49.00 4.23 40.58
CA ALA A 272 -49.21 4.62 41.98
C ALA A 272 -49.99 5.95 42.09
N GLN A 273 -49.66 6.93 41.26
CA GLN A 273 -50.35 8.22 41.23
C GLN A 273 -51.76 8.08 40.72
N GLU A 274 -51.96 7.27 39.68
CA GLU A 274 -53.30 6.95 39.14
C GLU A 274 -54.22 6.32 40.22
N ARG A 275 -53.75 5.29 40.95
CA ARG A 275 -54.47 4.68 42.07
C ARG A 275 -54.82 5.69 43.15
N VAL A 276 -53.85 6.56 43.52
CA VAL A 276 -54.11 7.63 44.50
C VAL A 276 -55.15 8.63 44.01
N ASN A 277 -55.08 9.00 42.73
CA ASN A 277 -56.03 9.92 42.14
C ASN A 277 -57.42 9.30 42.01
N GLU A 278 -57.51 8.01 41.61
CA GLU A 278 -58.75 7.24 41.56
C GLU A 278 -59.37 7.14 42.93
N ALA A 279 -58.60 6.77 43.98
CA ALA A 279 -59.12 6.68 45.35
C ALA A 279 -59.62 8.05 45.86
N LYS A 280 -58.86 9.14 45.54
CA LYS A 280 -59.33 10.50 45.89
C LYS A 280 -60.64 10.87 45.14
N GLY A 281 -60.74 10.49 43.86
CA GLY A 281 -61.95 10.68 43.07
C GLY A 281 -63.17 9.93 43.66
N GLN A 282 -62.98 8.63 44.05
CA GLN A 282 -63.98 7.83 44.67
C GLN A 282 -64.44 8.41 46.05
N VAL A 283 -63.46 8.89 46.88
CA VAL A 283 -63.77 9.57 48.14
C VAL A 283 -64.53 10.87 47.93
N ALA A 284 -64.16 11.68 46.97
CA ALA A 284 -64.86 12.93 46.62
C ALA A 284 -66.29 12.63 46.14
N ARG A 285 -66.50 11.64 45.28
CA ARG A 285 -67.82 11.19 44.81
C ARG A 285 -68.63 10.68 45.97
N LEU A 286 -68.09 9.87 46.85
CA LEU A 286 -68.82 9.37 48.04
C LEU A 286 -69.24 10.51 48.97
N ASN A 287 -68.41 11.48 49.20
CA ASN A 287 -68.70 12.64 50.06
C ASN A 287 -69.87 13.48 49.43
N GLU A 288 -69.80 13.74 48.13
CA GLU A 288 -70.87 14.47 47.43
C GLU A 288 -72.17 13.69 47.48
N LEU A 289 -72.20 12.39 47.21
CA LEU A 289 -73.33 11.53 47.35
C LEU A 289 -73.88 11.48 48.79
N TYR A 290 -73.01 11.48 49.80
CA TYR A 290 -73.39 11.51 51.18
C TYR A 290 -74.00 12.85 51.58
N GLU A 291 -73.52 13.97 51.09
CA GLU A 291 -74.21 15.27 51.34
C GLU A 291 -75.57 15.35 50.63
N GLU A 292 -75.75 14.82 49.42
CA GLU A 292 -77.06 14.70 48.76
C GLU A 292 -78.00 13.74 49.49
N TYR A 293 -77.45 12.63 49.97
CA TYR A 293 -78.26 11.71 50.81
C TYR A 293 -78.82 12.34 52.07
N LYS A 294 -78.01 13.14 52.74
CA LYS A 294 -78.47 13.87 53.97
C LYS A 294 -79.60 14.79 53.65
N LYS A 295 -79.68 15.39 52.47
CA LYS A 295 -80.76 16.33 52.09
C LYS A 295 -82.01 15.60 51.63
N TYR A 296 -81.85 14.52 50.83
CA TYR A 296 -83.00 13.81 50.24
C TYR A 296 -82.79 12.25 50.28
N PRO A 297 -82.89 11.59 51.42
CA PRO A 297 -82.51 10.21 51.60
C PRO A 297 -83.24 9.20 50.74
N LEU A 298 -84.61 9.34 50.55
CA LEU A 298 -85.40 8.42 49.77
C LEU A 298 -85.12 8.49 48.25
N ILE A 299 -85.00 9.70 47.70
CA ILE A 299 -84.75 9.92 46.28
C ILE A 299 -83.32 9.46 45.91
N THR A 300 -82.30 9.78 46.69
CA THR A 300 -80.92 9.37 46.47
C THR A 300 -80.79 7.85 46.52
N LYS A 301 -81.39 7.19 47.46
CA LYS A 301 -81.39 5.73 47.56
C LYS A 301 -82.05 5.04 46.35
N GLN A 302 -83.17 5.56 45.86
CA GLN A 302 -83.80 5.03 44.65
C GLN A 302 -82.94 5.25 43.40
N ARG A 303 -82.36 6.43 43.26
CA ARG A 303 -81.43 6.75 42.14
C ARG A 303 -80.21 5.80 42.12
N MET A 304 -79.55 5.64 43.24
CA MET A 304 -78.38 4.72 43.34
C MET A 304 -78.77 3.27 43.02
N PHE A 305 -79.97 2.86 43.46
CA PHE A 305 -80.46 1.52 43.13
C PHE A 305 -80.70 1.32 41.61
N TYR A 306 -81.31 2.27 40.94
CA TYR A 306 -81.51 2.20 39.51
C TYR A 306 -80.22 2.31 38.74
N GLU A 307 -79.27 3.18 39.14
CA GLU A 307 -77.97 3.33 38.53
C GLU A 307 -77.15 2.03 38.66
N THR A 308 -77.15 1.40 39.82
CA THR A 308 -76.45 0.10 40.00
C THR A 308 -77.14 -1.03 39.20
N MET A 309 -78.46 -1.01 39.12
CA MET A 309 -79.18 -2.00 38.29
C MET A 309 -78.94 -1.78 36.80
N GLU A 310 -78.75 -0.53 36.31
CA GLU A 310 -78.46 -0.21 34.94
C GLU A 310 -77.07 -0.70 34.56
N ASP A 311 -76.11 -0.60 35.48
CA ASP A 311 -74.71 -1.09 35.28
C ASP A 311 -74.65 -2.63 35.28
N ILE A 312 -75.45 -3.33 36.09
CA ILE A 312 -75.32 -4.78 36.25
C ILE A 312 -76.24 -5.54 35.25
N LEU A 313 -77.37 -4.97 34.87
CA LEU A 313 -78.36 -5.68 34.01
C LEU A 313 -77.83 -6.04 32.61
N PRO A 314 -77.03 -5.24 31.91
CA PRO A 314 -76.49 -5.60 30.59
C PRO A 314 -75.63 -6.88 30.61
N ASP A 315 -74.89 -7.10 31.71
CA ASP A 315 -74.04 -8.26 31.86
C ASP A 315 -74.75 -9.50 32.44
N MET A 316 -75.96 -9.34 32.90
CA MET A 316 -76.75 -10.48 33.48
C MET A 316 -77.65 -11.13 32.46
N LYS A 317 -77.59 -12.43 32.40
CA LYS A 317 -78.54 -13.27 31.61
C LYS A 317 -79.82 -13.38 32.40
N VAL A 318 -80.81 -12.51 32.08
CA VAL A 318 -82.08 -12.50 32.74
C VAL A 318 -83.01 -13.54 32.11
N ILE A 319 -83.44 -14.50 32.92
CA ILE A 319 -84.41 -15.50 32.52
C ILE A 319 -85.74 -15.19 33.26
N ILE A 320 -86.70 -14.71 32.49
CA ILE A 320 -88.05 -14.44 33.06
C ILE A 320 -88.93 -15.70 32.93
N THR A 321 -89.25 -16.32 34.05
CA THR A 321 -90.18 -17.47 34.10
C THR A 321 -91.52 -17.03 34.63
N LYS A 322 -92.56 -17.28 33.87
CA LYS A 322 -93.91 -17.08 34.30
C LYS A 322 -94.39 -18.42 34.86
N SER A 323 -94.27 -18.62 36.19
CA SER A 323 -94.69 -19.89 36.83
C SER A 323 -96.00 -19.71 37.59
N ASP A 324 -97.00 -20.57 37.26
CA ASP A 324 -98.28 -20.74 38.01
C ASP A 324 -98.17 -21.78 39.13
N GLY A 325 -96.89 -22.17 39.52
CA GLY A 325 -96.62 -23.11 40.61
C GLY A 325 -96.56 -24.60 40.22
N SER A 326 -96.73 -24.95 38.92
CA SER A 326 -96.82 -26.38 38.50
C SER A 326 -95.68 -26.80 37.53
N THR A 327 -94.71 -25.93 37.24
CA THR A 327 -93.68 -26.23 36.24
C THR A 327 -92.25 -26.30 36.89
N GLN A 328 -91.64 -27.48 36.83
CA GLN A 328 -90.18 -27.61 37.19
C GLN A 328 -89.33 -27.01 36.06
N THR A 329 -88.64 -25.96 36.37
CA THR A 329 -87.76 -25.35 35.42
C THR A 329 -86.40 -26.04 35.55
N MET A 330 -86.00 -26.86 34.58
CA MET A 330 -84.66 -27.37 34.43
C MET A 330 -83.79 -26.35 33.68
N LEU A 331 -82.87 -25.74 34.37
CA LEU A 331 -81.86 -24.92 33.77
C LEU A 331 -80.67 -25.80 33.29
N PRO A 332 -80.34 -25.81 31.98
CA PRO A 332 -79.17 -26.56 31.53
C PRO A 332 -77.88 -25.94 32.09
N LEU A 333 -77.23 -26.71 32.92
CA LEU A 333 -75.94 -26.29 33.57
C LEU A 333 -74.78 -26.09 32.55
N GLU A 334 -74.93 -26.68 31.38
CA GLU A 334 -73.86 -26.61 30.35
C GLU A 334 -73.66 -25.22 29.77
N SER A 335 -74.65 -24.35 29.85
CA SER A 335 -74.50 -22.95 29.38
C SER A 335 -73.73 -22.03 30.36
N PHE A 336 -73.30 -22.52 31.51
CA PHE A 336 -72.55 -21.80 32.52
C PHE A 336 -71.12 -22.27 32.62
N ALA A 337 -70.65 -23.24 31.80
CA ALA A 337 -69.33 -23.82 31.85
C ALA A 337 -68.28 -23.12 30.93
N ASP A 338 -68.71 -22.20 30.08
CA ASP A 338 -67.73 -21.41 29.24
C ASP A 338 -67.31 -20.12 29.94
N ILE A 339 -66.82 -20.25 31.15
CA ILE A 339 -65.88 -19.28 31.71
C ILE A 339 -64.50 -19.80 31.35
N SER A 340 -63.99 -19.42 30.19
CA SER A 340 -62.63 -19.59 29.89
C SER A 340 -61.79 -18.74 30.87
N VAL A 341 -61.33 -19.38 31.93
CA VAL A 341 -60.23 -18.88 32.75
C VAL A 341 -59.07 -18.84 31.82
N THR A 342 -58.74 -17.67 31.27
CA THR A 342 -57.46 -17.42 30.65
C THR A 342 -56.43 -17.46 31.76
N ASP A 343 -55.82 -18.64 31.89
CA ASP A 343 -54.63 -18.83 32.73
C ASP A 343 -53.54 -17.86 32.35
N ALA A 344 -53.28 -16.91 33.22
CA ALA A 344 -52.05 -16.15 33.24
C ALA A 344 -50.92 -17.04 33.80
N SER A 345 -50.49 -18.03 33.03
CA SER A 345 -49.30 -18.80 33.33
C SER A 345 -48.68 -19.31 32.03
N GLY A 346 -47.91 -18.45 31.43
CA GLY A 346 -47.11 -18.75 30.22
C GLY A 346 -45.74 -18.08 30.29
N ALA A 347 -45.05 -18.30 31.39
CA ALA A 347 -43.62 -18.04 31.43
C ALA A 347 -42.90 -19.32 31.86
N ALA A 348 -42.03 -19.79 30.99
CA ALA A 348 -41.05 -20.83 31.16
C ALA A 348 -41.36 -22.21 30.60
N GLN A 349 -40.77 -22.45 29.43
CA GLN A 349 -39.88 -23.61 29.16
C GLN A 349 -39.45 -23.54 27.69
N THR A 350 -38.20 -23.05 27.45
CA THR A 350 -36.99 -23.85 27.20
C THR A 350 -37.30 -25.25 26.68
N GLY A 351 -36.87 -25.47 25.51
CA GLY A 351 -36.77 -26.79 24.95
C GLY A 351 -35.94 -26.72 23.70
N GLY A 352 -34.65 -26.95 23.86
CA GLY A 352 -33.76 -27.23 22.77
C GLY A 352 -34.10 -28.57 22.14
N THR A 353 -33.85 -28.65 20.87
CA THR A 353 -33.34 -29.86 20.19
C THR A 353 -32.74 -29.46 18.87
N THR A 354 -31.45 -29.55 18.82
CA THR A 354 -30.59 -30.20 17.79
C THR A 354 -31.36 -30.72 16.56
N ASN A 355 -30.91 -30.25 15.39
CA ASN A 355 -30.52 -31.14 14.26
C ASN A 355 -29.64 -30.34 13.31
N GLU A 356 -28.37 -30.69 13.29
CA GLU A 356 -27.58 -31.35 12.24
C GLU A 356 -28.29 -31.54 10.89
N LYS A 357 -27.72 -30.93 9.89
CA LYS A 357 -27.27 -31.41 8.58
C LYS A 357 -27.32 -30.32 7.52
N ASN A 358 -26.23 -29.86 7.09
CA ASN A 358 -25.44 -30.00 5.86
C ASN A 358 -24.39 -28.90 5.82
#